data_c6eca2eadd3c464762adf3db60087a55
#
_entry.id   c6eca2eadd3c464762adf3db60087a55
#
_cell.length_a   1.000
_cell.length_b   1.000
_cell.length_c   1.000
_cell.angle_alpha   90.00
_cell.angle_beta   90.00
_cell.angle_gamma   90.00
#
_symmetry.space_group_name_H-M   'P 1'
#
loop_
_entity.id
_entity.type
_entity.pdbx_description
1 polymer ?
#
loop_
_entity_poly.entity_id
_entity_poly.type
_entity_poly.pdbx_seq_one_letter_code
_entity_poly.pdbx_strand_id
1 'polypeptide(L)'
;DRGRFEDDEPFVIAGASQIAPNNKMFPQDTKLLSHTIHEWPLIHEDGSVTKEVIYSLRKPHFNKNMVTVNEMATNVSTVKTYLTNSAVRTRDFHYDESRIYGIDWDSSYCCTPGNVKGISSPMLIMGMTGSYEFLAAEAIYENAKSEDKTMAFVRGASHNFTPQQDAESYPGEFGDTVKNCFDYVGKWLDELASPVA
;
A
#
# COMPACT_ATOMS: atom_id res chain seq x y z
N ASP A 1 -33.36 -8.53 5.46
CA ASP A 1 -33.41 -8.14 6.87
C ASP A 1 -32.31 -7.11 7.11
N ARG A 2 -32.71 -5.90 7.40
CA ARG A 2 -31.76 -4.89 7.84
C ARG A 2 -31.54 -5.12 9.33
N GLY A 3 -30.67 -6.06 9.66
CA GLY A 3 -30.26 -6.30 11.04
C GLY A 3 -29.81 -5.00 11.67
N ARG A 4 -30.38 -4.64 12.79
CA ARG A 4 -29.84 -3.58 13.64
C ARG A 4 -28.83 -4.23 14.54
N PHE A 5 -27.59 -3.73 14.47
CA PHE A 5 -26.54 -4.10 15.40
C PHE A 5 -26.46 -3.07 16.52
N GLU A 6 -26.19 -3.53 17.72
CA GLU A 6 -25.79 -2.64 18.80
C GLU A 6 -24.33 -2.23 18.63
N ASP A 7 -23.97 -1.02 19.06
CA ASP A 7 -22.63 -0.46 18.87
C ASP A 7 -21.52 -1.33 19.47
N ASP A 8 -21.79 -1.93 20.63
CA ASP A 8 -20.88 -2.76 21.39
C ASP A 8 -21.06 -4.28 21.14
N GLU A 9 -21.95 -4.64 20.23
CA GLU A 9 -22.13 -6.05 19.85
C GLU A 9 -20.82 -6.65 19.39
N PRO A 10 -20.40 -7.82 19.91
CA PRO A 10 -19.18 -8.47 19.47
C PRO A 10 -19.22 -8.83 17.98
N PHE A 11 -18.19 -8.46 17.25
CA PHE A 11 -18.01 -8.80 15.85
C PHE A 11 -16.75 -9.63 15.68
N VAL A 12 -16.93 -10.87 15.25
CA VAL A 12 -15.85 -11.85 15.10
C VAL A 12 -15.64 -12.12 13.62
N ILE A 13 -14.43 -11.83 13.12
CA ILE A 13 -14.02 -12.15 11.75
C ILE A 13 -13.09 -13.33 11.84
N ALA A 14 -13.54 -14.49 11.34
CA ALA A 14 -12.68 -15.66 11.21
C ALA A 14 -11.51 -15.37 10.26
N GLY A 15 -10.35 -15.91 10.54
CA GLY A 15 -9.14 -15.65 9.78
C GLY A 15 -9.29 -15.88 8.28
N ALA A 16 -9.99 -16.95 7.88
CA ALA A 16 -10.29 -17.25 6.48
C ALA A 16 -11.13 -16.18 5.75
N SER A 17 -11.84 -15.33 6.49
CA SER A 17 -12.65 -14.24 5.93
C SER A 17 -11.88 -12.94 5.81
N GLN A 18 -10.65 -12.88 6.30
CA GLN A 18 -9.83 -11.68 6.25
C GLN A 18 -9.13 -11.59 4.89
N ILE A 19 -9.74 -10.86 3.98
CA ILE A 19 -9.20 -10.64 2.64
C ILE A 19 -8.38 -9.34 2.67
N ALA A 20 -7.08 -9.46 2.48
CA ALA A 20 -6.20 -8.32 2.29
C ALA A 20 -5.88 -8.14 0.79
N PRO A 21 -5.66 -6.92 0.29
CA PRO A 21 -5.29 -6.68 -1.11
C PRO A 21 -3.98 -7.36 -1.55
N ASN A 22 -3.09 -7.60 -0.59
CA ASN A 22 -1.86 -8.39 -0.79
C ASN A 22 -2.08 -9.88 -0.58
N ASN A 23 -3.31 -10.32 -0.57
CA ASN A 23 -3.75 -11.57 -0.02
C ASN A 23 -3.05 -12.78 -0.62
N LYS A 24 -2.24 -13.45 0.18
CA LYS A 24 -1.54 -14.68 -0.19
C LYS A 24 -2.46 -15.93 -0.17
N MET A 25 -3.73 -15.77 0.21
CA MET A 25 -4.73 -16.84 0.20
C MET A 25 -5.32 -17.08 -1.19
N PHE A 26 -5.40 -16.05 -2.03
CA PHE A 26 -5.96 -16.14 -3.36
C PHE A 26 -5.03 -15.48 -4.38
N PRO A 27 -5.02 -15.94 -5.63
CA PRO A 27 -4.29 -15.25 -6.69
C PRO A 27 -4.74 -13.78 -6.78
N GLN A 28 -3.78 -12.88 -6.90
CA GLN A 28 -4.09 -11.48 -7.11
C GLN A 28 -4.45 -11.23 -8.57
N ASP A 29 -5.41 -10.34 -8.80
CA ASP A 29 -5.58 -9.75 -10.11
C ASP A 29 -4.45 -8.72 -10.33
N THR A 30 -3.50 -9.08 -11.18
CA THR A 30 -2.35 -8.22 -11.50
C THR A 30 -2.69 -7.05 -12.40
N LYS A 31 -3.91 -7.00 -12.95
CA LYS A 31 -4.41 -5.84 -13.68
C LYS A 31 -4.84 -4.72 -12.75
N LEU A 32 -5.21 -5.05 -11.50
CA LEU A 32 -5.50 -4.05 -10.49
C LEU A 32 -4.24 -3.23 -10.22
N LEU A 33 -4.26 -1.97 -10.62
CA LEU A 33 -3.14 -1.04 -10.44
C LEU A 33 -1.81 -1.66 -10.87
N SER A 34 -1.72 -2.07 -12.13
CA SER A 34 -0.49 -2.64 -12.70
C SER A 34 0.59 -1.59 -12.97
N HIS A 35 0.21 -0.33 -13.08
CA HIS A 35 1.12 0.81 -13.24
C HIS A 35 0.54 2.08 -12.61
N THR A 36 1.42 3.07 -12.38
CA THR A 36 1.03 4.41 -11.93
C THR A 36 0.45 5.24 -13.07
N ILE A 37 -0.33 6.27 -12.75
CA ILE A 37 -0.87 7.21 -13.73
C ILE A 37 0.20 8.18 -14.19
N HIS A 38 0.99 8.67 -13.23
CA HIS A 38 2.02 9.67 -13.47
C HIS A 38 3.41 9.04 -13.44
N GLU A 39 4.38 9.78 -13.98
CA GLU A 39 5.79 9.46 -13.84
C GLU A 39 6.29 9.85 -12.45
N TRP A 40 6.93 8.92 -11.77
CA TRP A 40 7.50 9.09 -10.42
C TRP A 40 8.96 8.67 -10.36
N PRO A 41 9.73 9.17 -9.38
CA PRO A 41 11.04 8.65 -9.08
C PRO A 41 11.00 7.14 -8.78
N LEU A 42 11.79 6.37 -9.53
CA LEU A 42 12.05 4.94 -9.31
C LEU A 42 13.50 4.76 -8.87
N ILE A 43 13.68 4.18 -7.70
CA ILE A 43 14.99 3.87 -7.13
C ILE A 43 15.38 2.47 -7.61
N HIS A 44 16.47 2.38 -8.34
CA HIS A 44 16.99 1.14 -8.92
C HIS A 44 17.90 0.37 -7.97
N GLU A 45 18.31 -0.83 -8.39
CA GLU A 45 19.17 -1.74 -7.63
C GLU A 45 20.56 -1.17 -7.31
N ASP A 46 21.07 -0.27 -8.15
CA ASP A 46 22.35 0.41 -7.97
C ASP A 46 22.23 1.75 -7.20
N GLY A 47 20.99 2.08 -6.75
CA GLY A 47 20.69 3.34 -6.06
C GLY A 47 20.49 4.54 -6.99
N SER A 48 20.58 4.35 -8.30
CA SER A 48 20.22 5.40 -9.27
C SER A 48 18.71 5.66 -9.24
N VAL A 49 18.30 6.86 -9.67
CA VAL A 49 16.89 7.28 -9.68
C VAL A 49 16.54 7.77 -11.07
N THR A 50 15.52 7.17 -11.67
CA THR A 50 14.90 7.65 -12.91
C THR A 50 13.50 8.16 -12.66
N LYS A 51 12.95 8.95 -13.58
CA LYS A 51 11.55 9.38 -13.53
C LYS A 51 10.79 8.75 -14.67
N GLU A 52 9.82 7.91 -14.31
CA GLU A 52 9.08 7.12 -15.28
C GLU A 52 7.71 6.68 -14.75
N VAL A 53 6.85 6.14 -15.62
CA VAL A 53 5.65 5.42 -15.21
C VAL A 53 6.09 4.11 -14.55
N ILE A 54 5.68 3.91 -13.30
CA ILE A 54 6.13 2.78 -12.50
C ILE A 54 5.22 1.59 -12.72
N TYR A 55 5.81 0.43 -13.03
CA TYR A 55 5.09 -0.82 -13.16
C TYR A 55 5.21 -1.68 -11.92
N SER A 56 4.09 -2.26 -11.52
CA SER A 56 4.04 -3.21 -10.41
C SER A 56 4.70 -4.53 -10.81
N LEU A 57 5.58 -5.04 -9.94
CA LEU A 57 6.22 -6.34 -10.07
C LEU A 57 5.52 -7.43 -9.24
N ARG A 58 4.34 -7.12 -8.69
CA ARG A 58 3.54 -8.09 -7.92
C ARG A 58 3.19 -9.30 -8.79
N LYS A 59 3.24 -10.48 -8.17
CA LYS A 59 2.90 -11.74 -8.83
C LYS A 59 1.53 -12.24 -8.32
N PRO A 60 0.75 -12.91 -9.17
CA PRO A 60 -0.50 -13.54 -8.77
C PRO A 60 -0.20 -14.85 -8.02
N HIS A 61 0.53 -14.76 -6.91
CA HIS A 61 0.94 -15.96 -6.18
C HIS A 61 -0.04 -16.32 -5.07
N PHE A 62 -0.08 -17.60 -4.79
CA PHE A 62 -0.88 -18.20 -3.73
C PHE A 62 0.05 -18.97 -2.79
N ASN A 63 0.03 -18.61 -1.50
CA ASN A 63 0.86 -19.26 -0.49
C ASN A 63 -0.02 -20.06 0.48
N LYS A 64 -0.04 -21.38 0.34
CA LYS A 64 -0.85 -22.28 1.19
C LYS A 64 -0.52 -22.17 2.69
N ASN A 65 0.73 -21.91 3.05
CA ASN A 65 1.11 -21.77 4.46
C ASN A 65 0.46 -20.55 5.10
N MET A 66 0.28 -19.47 4.33
CA MET A 66 -0.43 -18.28 4.81
C MET A 66 -1.92 -18.50 4.96
N VAL A 67 -2.53 -19.39 4.19
CA VAL A 67 -3.94 -19.80 4.38
C VAL A 67 -4.15 -20.33 5.79
N THR A 68 -3.35 -21.31 6.20
CA THR A 68 -3.45 -21.92 7.54
C THR A 68 -3.26 -20.91 8.67
N VAL A 69 -2.27 -20.03 8.54
CA VAL A 69 -2.04 -18.96 9.53
C VAL A 69 -3.23 -18.02 9.62
N ASN A 70 -3.78 -17.60 8.49
CA ASN A 70 -4.93 -16.70 8.46
C ASN A 70 -6.23 -17.36 8.94
N GLU A 71 -6.41 -18.64 8.69
CA GLU A 71 -7.55 -19.41 9.21
C GLU A 71 -7.54 -19.51 10.75
N MET A 72 -6.37 -19.56 11.35
CA MET A 72 -6.19 -19.57 12.80
C MET A 72 -6.28 -18.17 13.43
N ALA A 73 -6.01 -17.13 12.67
CA ALA A 73 -6.07 -15.76 13.14
C ALA A 73 -7.52 -15.24 13.13
N THR A 74 -8.05 -14.95 14.31
CA THR A 74 -9.40 -14.40 14.45
C THR A 74 -9.33 -12.99 15.02
N ASN A 75 -9.93 -12.03 14.33
CA ASN A 75 -10.11 -10.66 14.84
C ASN A 75 -11.41 -10.58 15.61
N VAL A 76 -11.32 -10.12 16.85
CA VAL A 76 -12.47 -9.81 17.69
C VAL A 76 -12.55 -8.30 17.86
N SER A 77 -13.70 -7.74 17.56
CA SER A 77 -13.96 -6.31 17.62
C SER A 77 -15.41 -6.08 18.06
N THR A 78 -15.82 -4.84 18.14
CA THR A 78 -17.25 -4.51 18.17
C THR A 78 -17.72 -4.09 16.79
N VAL A 79 -19.02 -4.16 16.53
CA VAL A 79 -19.62 -3.69 15.27
C VAL A 79 -19.22 -2.25 15.01
N LYS A 80 -19.32 -1.38 16.02
CA LYS A 80 -18.94 0.04 15.92
C LYS A 80 -17.47 0.19 15.51
N THR A 81 -16.55 -0.48 16.22
CA THR A 81 -15.12 -0.38 15.94
C THR A 81 -14.80 -0.88 14.54
N TYR A 82 -15.38 -2.00 14.11
CA TYR A 82 -15.19 -2.51 12.76
C TYR A 82 -15.67 -1.51 11.69
N LEU A 83 -16.89 -1.00 11.82
CA LEU A 83 -17.47 -0.08 10.84
C LEU A 83 -16.77 1.28 10.79
N THR A 84 -16.20 1.73 11.89
CA THR A 84 -15.51 3.03 11.95
C THR A 84 -14.05 2.95 11.56
N ASN A 85 -13.37 1.85 11.87
CA ASN A 85 -11.92 1.75 11.68
C ASN A 85 -11.52 0.89 10.46
N SER A 86 -12.27 -0.17 10.16
CA SER A 86 -11.83 -1.18 9.19
C SER A 86 -12.64 -1.21 7.90
N ALA A 87 -13.91 -0.81 7.98
CA ALA A 87 -14.80 -0.87 6.82
C ALA A 87 -14.70 0.41 5.98
N VAL A 88 -14.12 0.29 4.79
CA VAL A 88 -14.14 1.36 3.78
C VAL A 88 -15.39 1.21 2.93
N ARG A 89 -16.16 2.29 2.81
CA ARG A 89 -17.39 2.31 2.00
C ARG A 89 -17.07 2.48 0.53
N THR A 90 -17.87 1.80 -0.28
CA THR A 90 -17.72 1.89 -1.74
C THR A 90 -19.09 2.13 -2.40
N ARG A 91 -19.06 2.80 -3.54
CA ARG A 91 -20.20 2.94 -4.43
C ARG A 91 -19.72 2.81 -5.86
N ASP A 92 -20.34 1.91 -6.61
CA ASP A 92 -19.96 1.65 -8.01
C ASP A 92 -18.48 1.27 -8.16
N PHE A 93 -18.00 0.42 -7.23
CA PHE A 93 -16.60 -0.01 -7.17
C PHE A 93 -16.19 -0.73 -8.45
N HIS A 94 -15.15 -0.22 -9.07
CA HIS A 94 -14.42 -0.86 -10.16
C HIS A 94 -12.97 -0.39 -10.19
N TYR A 95 -12.16 -1.02 -10.99
CA TYR A 95 -10.76 -0.66 -11.17
C TYR A 95 -10.29 -0.95 -12.59
N ASP A 96 -9.21 -0.33 -12.97
CA ASP A 96 -8.44 -0.61 -14.17
C ASP A 96 -6.94 -0.83 -13.85
N GLU A 97 -6.11 -0.74 -14.86
CA GLU A 97 -4.66 -0.94 -14.72
C GLU A 97 -3.97 0.19 -13.95
N SER A 98 -4.60 1.32 -13.78
CA SER A 98 -4.01 2.51 -13.17
C SER A 98 -4.82 3.10 -12.00
N ARG A 99 -6.13 2.83 -11.91
CA ARG A 99 -7.01 3.46 -10.92
C ARG A 99 -7.98 2.50 -10.24
N ILE A 100 -8.34 2.88 -9.01
CA ILE A 100 -9.49 2.33 -8.28
C ILE A 100 -10.56 3.43 -8.18
N TYR A 101 -11.80 3.05 -8.45
CA TYR A 101 -12.94 3.96 -8.46
C TYR A 101 -13.98 3.56 -7.42
N GLY A 102 -14.80 4.53 -7.03
CA GLY A 102 -15.95 4.30 -6.17
C GLY A 102 -15.61 4.05 -4.71
N ILE A 103 -14.43 4.45 -4.23
CA ILE A 103 -14.04 4.35 -2.83
C ILE A 103 -14.27 5.69 -2.13
N ASP A 104 -14.99 5.64 -1.01
CA ASP A 104 -15.09 6.75 -0.08
C ASP A 104 -13.92 6.67 0.92
N TRP A 105 -12.82 7.35 0.59
CA TRP A 105 -11.61 7.38 1.41
C TRP A 105 -11.82 7.98 2.81
N ASP A 106 -12.86 8.78 3.01
CA ASP A 106 -13.16 9.44 4.28
C ASP A 106 -14.07 8.59 5.18
N SER A 107 -14.46 7.41 4.73
CA SER A 107 -15.44 6.57 5.42
C SER A 107 -14.89 5.69 6.54
N SER A 108 -13.56 5.71 6.77
CA SER A 108 -12.90 4.89 7.80
C SER A 108 -11.76 5.65 8.46
N TYR A 109 -11.62 5.53 9.77
CA TYR A 109 -10.52 6.14 10.53
C TYR A 109 -9.15 5.53 10.26
N CYS A 110 -9.09 4.32 9.75
CA CYS A 110 -7.83 3.65 9.38
C CYS A 110 -7.53 3.73 7.88
N CYS A 111 -8.20 4.60 7.15
CA CYS A 111 -7.99 4.78 5.72
C CYS A 111 -6.91 5.84 5.44
N THR A 112 -5.71 5.42 5.06
CA THR A 112 -4.58 6.32 4.85
C THR A 112 -4.85 7.41 3.81
N PRO A 113 -5.42 7.13 2.61
CA PRO A 113 -5.75 8.19 1.65
C PRO A 113 -6.73 9.25 2.17
N GLY A 114 -7.62 8.88 3.09
CA GLY A 114 -8.50 9.84 3.77
C GLY A 114 -7.76 10.68 4.82
N ASN A 115 -6.96 10.00 5.65
CA ASN A 115 -6.31 10.62 6.81
C ASN A 115 -5.19 11.59 6.46
N VAL A 116 -4.47 11.36 5.36
CA VAL A 116 -3.38 12.27 4.90
C VAL A 116 -3.88 13.67 4.56
N LYS A 117 -5.17 13.85 4.37
CA LYS A 117 -5.78 15.18 4.16
C LYS A 117 -5.61 16.11 5.36
N GLY A 118 -5.37 15.56 6.56
CA GLY A 118 -5.13 16.32 7.79
C GLY A 118 -3.66 16.62 8.07
N ILE A 119 -2.72 16.18 7.24
CA ILE A 119 -1.29 16.35 7.44
C ILE A 119 -0.81 17.57 6.64
N SER A 120 -0.15 18.51 7.35
CA SER A 120 0.45 19.72 6.75
C SER A 120 1.98 19.74 6.79
N SER A 121 2.60 18.82 7.54
CA SER A 121 4.05 18.67 7.58
C SER A 121 4.59 18.12 6.26
N PRO A 122 5.90 18.28 5.95
CA PRO A 122 6.54 17.62 4.84
C PRO A 122 6.31 16.09 4.86
N MET A 123 6.07 15.51 3.70
CA MET A 123 5.73 14.09 3.55
C MET A 123 6.59 13.43 2.49
N LEU A 124 7.14 12.26 2.82
CA LEU A 124 7.70 11.34 1.85
C LEU A 124 6.82 10.08 1.79
N ILE A 125 6.28 9.79 0.62
CA ILE A 125 5.46 8.61 0.36
C ILE A 125 6.28 7.63 -0.46
N MET A 126 6.47 6.42 0.07
CA MET A 126 7.28 5.40 -0.57
C MET A 126 6.40 4.22 -1.03
N GLY A 127 6.49 3.88 -2.31
CA GLY A 127 5.83 2.71 -2.89
C GLY A 127 6.82 1.57 -3.12
N MET A 128 6.39 0.33 -2.89
CA MET A 128 7.19 -0.89 -3.09
C MET A 128 6.66 -1.64 -4.30
N THR A 129 7.44 -1.73 -5.39
CA THR A 129 6.90 -2.27 -6.65
C THR A 129 6.59 -3.76 -6.60
N GLY A 130 7.20 -4.50 -5.68
CA GLY A 130 6.97 -5.94 -5.48
C GLY A 130 5.84 -6.28 -4.50
N SER A 131 5.20 -5.28 -3.88
CA SER A 131 4.23 -5.51 -2.79
C SER A 131 3.00 -4.61 -2.89
N TYR A 132 2.07 -4.78 -1.95
CA TYR A 132 0.79 -4.08 -1.92
C TYR A 132 0.89 -2.59 -1.56
N GLU A 133 2.01 -2.15 -1.04
CA GLU A 133 2.30 -0.72 -0.84
C GLU A 133 2.26 0.06 -2.16
N PHE A 134 2.49 -0.62 -3.26
CA PHE A 134 2.30 -0.06 -4.60
C PHE A 134 0.87 0.44 -4.81
N LEU A 135 -0.12 -0.33 -4.35
CA LEU A 135 -1.54 -0.08 -4.63
C LEU A 135 -2.05 1.24 -4.03
N ALA A 136 -1.50 1.65 -2.90
CA ALA A 136 -2.00 2.82 -2.17
C ALA A 136 -1.14 4.07 -2.38
N ALA A 137 0.10 3.94 -2.84
CA ALA A 137 1.08 5.03 -2.84
C ALA A 137 0.59 6.27 -3.61
N GLU A 138 0.15 6.10 -4.85
CA GLU A 138 -0.31 7.21 -5.68
C GLU A 138 -1.62 7.81 -5.13
N ALA A 139 -2.56 6.98 -4.66
CA ALA A 139 -3.79 7.46 -4.04
C ALA A 139 -3.52 8.25 -2.75
N ILE A 140 -2.54 7.85 -1.95
CA ILE A 140 -2.10 8.60 -0.76
C ILE A 140 -1.54 9.96 -1.18
N TYR A 141 -0.66 9.98 -2.17
CA TYR A 141 -0.06 11.21 -2.67
C TYR A 141 -1.12 12.18 -3.22
N GLU A 142 -2.03 11.71 -4.05
CA GLU A 142 -3.11 12.52 -4.64
C GLU A 142 -4.03 13.15 -3.57
N ASN A 143 -4.29 12.43 -2.48
CA ASN A 143 -5.15 12.91 -1.39
C ASN A 143 -4.41 13.74 -0.34
N ALA A 144 -3.09 13.68 -0.26
CA ALA A 144 -2.30 14.44 0.70
C ALA A 144 -2.43 15.94 0.47
N LYS A 145 -2.72 16.70 1.55
CA LYS A 145 -2.86 18.16 1.52
C LYS A 145 -1.56 18.91 1.81
N SER A 146 -0.52 18.22 2.26
CA SER A 146 0.78 18.85 2.41
C SER A 146 1.24 19.47 1.09
N GLU A 147 1.69 20.73 1.15
CA GLU A 147 2.28 21.43 0.00
C GLU A 147 3.70 20.90 -0.29
N ASP A 148 4.40 20.45 0.74
CA ASP A 148 5.71 19.82 0.66
C ASP A 148 5.55 18.31 0.72
N LYS A 149 5.37 17.67 -0.43
CA LYS A 149 5.21 16.21 -0.53
C LYS A 149 6.03 15.64 -1.66
N THR A 150 6.75 14.59 -1.33
CA THR A 150 7.59 13.82 -2.25
C THR A 150 7.05 12.40 -2.36
N MET A 151 7.17 11.80 -3.53
CA MET A 151 6.85 10.39 -3.76
C MET A 151 7.98 9.72 -4.49
N ALA A 152 8.28 8.47 -4.11
CA ALA A 152 9.24 7.62 -4.81
C ALA A 152 8.84 6.15 -4.71
N PHE A 153 9.34 5.33 -5.62
CA PHE A 153 9.17 3.88 -5.60
C PHE A 153 10.50 3.18 -5.51
N VAL A 154 10.53 2.04 -4.81
CA VAL A 154 11.70 1.17 -4.74
C VAL A 154 11.47 -0.04 -5.63
N ARG A 155 12.32 -0.21 -6.67
CA ARG A 155 12.23 -1.32 -7.61
C ARG A 155 12.43 -2.65 -6.89
N GLY A 156 11.51 -3.57 -7.06
CA GLY A 156 11.57 -4.93 -6.52
C GLY A 156 11.46 -5.08 -5.01
N ALA A 157 11.20 -4.00 -4.27
CA ALA A 157 11.04 -4.10 -2.82
C ALA A 157 9.71 -4.77 -2.42
N SER A 158 9.77 -5.54 -1.33
CA SER A 158 8.63 -6.17 -0.66
C SER A 158 8.07 -5.30 0.47
N HIS A 159 7.04 -5.81 1.17
CA HIS A 159 6.46 -5.16 2.36
C HIS A 159 7.49 -4.77 3.45
N ASN A 160 8.50 -5.59 3.65
CA ASN A 160 9.56 -5.33 4.63
C ASN A 160 10.76 -4.59 4.03
N PHE A 161 10.60 -3.95 2.91
CA PHE A 161 11.65 -3.27 2.12
C PHE A 161 12.71 -4.21 1.55
N THR A 162 12.70 -5.48 1.88
CA THR A 162 13.62 -6.49 1.34
C THR A 162 13.28 -6.84 -0.11
N PRO A 163 14.21 -7.40 -0.89
CA PRO A 163 13.92 -7.84 -2.26
C PRO A 163 12.76 -8.83 -2.31
N GLN A 164 11.84 -8.64 -3.25
CA GLN A 164 10.74 -9.56 -3.53
C GLN A 164 11.25 -10.69 -4.43
N GLN A 165 11.82 -11.72 -3.81
CA GLN A 165 12.48 -12.82 -4.52
C GLN A 165 11.58 -13.53 -5.53
N ASP A 166 10.28 -13.65 -5.25
CA ASP A 166 9.31 -14.27 -6.18
C ASP A 166 9.14 -13.49 -7.50
N ALA A 167 9.53 -12.22 -7.50
CA ALA A 167 9.44 -11.35 -8.67
C ALA A 167 10.75 -11.29 -9.49
N GLU A 168 11.87 -11.76 -8.91
CA GLU A 168 13.16 -11.76 -9.58
C GLU A 168 13.19 -12.68 -10.82
N SER A 169 13.83 -12.23 -11.89
CA SER A 169 14.12 -13.02 -13.07
C SER A 169 15.40 -13.85 -12.89
N TYR A 170 16.29 -13.37 -12.03
CA TYR A 170 17.51 -14.07 -11.61
C TYR A 170 17.87 -13.67 -10.17
N PRO A 171 18.54 -14.52 -9.40
CA PRO A 171 18.85 -14.24 -8.00
C PRO A 171 19.65 -12.94 -7.83
N GLY A 172 19.16 -12.04 -6.96
CA GLY A 172 19.79 -10.76 -6.65
C GLY A 172 19.51 -9.64 -7.66
N GLU A 173 18.50 -9.81 -8.54
CA GLU A 173 18.12 -8.79 -9.54
C GLU A 173 17.86 -7.41 -8.91
N PHE A 174 17.29 -7.37 -7.71
CA PHE A 174 16.87 -6.11 -7.09
C PHE A 174 17.90 -5.53 -6.11
N GLY A 175 19.04 -6.20 -5.92
CA GLY A 175 20.11 -5.72 -5.05
C GLY A 175 19.69 -5.53 -3.59
N ASP A 176 20.26 -4.54 -2.92
CA ASP A 176 19.92 -4.19 -1.53
C ASP A 176 18.83 -3.11 -1.50
N THR A 177 17.59 -3.52 -1.65
CA THR A 177 16.42 -2.63 -1.65
C THR A 177 16.25 -1.90 -0.32
N VAL A 178 16.66 -2.51 0.81
CA VAL A 178 16.60 -1.87 2.14
C VAL A 178 17.54 -0.67 2.16
N LYS A 179 18.81 -0.90 1.80
CA LYS A 179 19.81 0.16 1.75
C LYS A 179 19.37 1.30 0.83
N ASN A 180 18.96 0.98 -0.39
CA ASN A 180 18.58 1.96 -1.40
C ASN A 180 17.36 2.79 -0.96
N CYS A 181 16.39 2.16 -0.31
CA CYS A 181 15.23 2.83 0.28
C CYS A 181 15.68 3.85 1.35
N PHE A 182 16.50 3.42 2.32
CA PHE A 182 16.90 4.27 3.43
C PHE A 182 17.96 5.32 3.05
N ASP A 183 18.78 5.07 2.05
CA ASP A 183 19.66 6.11 1.46
C ASP A 183 18.82 7.24 0.84
N TYR A 184 17.73 6.91 0.16
CA TYR A 184 16.80 7.90 -0.39
C TYR A 184 16.10 8.69 0.72
N VAL A 185 15.62 8.01 1.77
CA VAL A 185 15.04 8.68 2.95
C VAL A 185 16.04 9.62 3.62
N GLY A 186 17.29 9.19 3.79
CA GLY A 186 18.36 10.02 4.35
C GLY A 186 18.58 11.29 3.54
N LYS A 187 18.70 11.17 2.24
CA LYS A 187 18.82 12.32 1.32
C LYS A 187 17.65 13.30 1.47
N TRP A 188 16.44 12.79 1.48
CA TRP A 188 15.24 13.61 1.63
C TRP A 188 15.23 14.36 2.98
N LEU A 189 15.65 13.71 4.07
CA LEU A 189 15.79 14.36 5.39
C LEU A 189 16.87 15.43 5.40
N ASP A 190 18.01 15.21 4.74
CA ASP A 190 19.09 16.19 4.62
C ASP A 190 18.64 17.43 3.83
N GLU A 191 17.85 17.24 2.78
CA GLU A 191 17.26 18.34 2.01
C GLU A 191 16.31 19.18 2.85
N LEU A 192 15.45 18.54 3.69
CA LEU A 192 14.55 19.24 4.62
C LEU A 192 15.31 20.00 5.71
N ALA A 193 16.44 19.47 6.17
CA ALA A 193 17.26 20.10 7.21
C ALA A 193 18.14 21.24 6.67
N SER A 194 18.29 21.34 5.35
CA SER A 194 19.09 22.38 4.72
C SER A 194 18.37 23.71 4.78
N PRO A 195 19.00 24.80 5.28
CA PRO A 195 18.36 26.10 5.28
C PRO A 195 18.07 26.53 3.84
N VAL A 196 16.84 26.99 3.60
CA VAL A 196 16.46 27.62 2.33
C VAL A 196 17.37 28.84 2.12
N ALA A 197 18.20 28.79 1.10
CA ALA A 197 19.13 29.85 0.77
C ALA A 197 18.42 31.11 0.22
#